data_beec2b24ae803c6bb4ec59ca8dfdf224
#
_entry.id   beec2b24ae803c6bb4ec59ca8dfdf224
#
_cell.length_a   1.000
_cell.length_b   1.000
_cell.length_c   1.000
_cell.angle_alpha   90.00
_cell.angle_beta   90.00
_cell.angle_gamma   90.00
#
_symmetry.space_group_name_H-M   'P 1'
#
loop_
_entity.id
_entity.type
_entity.pdbx_description
1 polymer ?
#
loop_
_entity_poly.entity_id
_entity_poly.type
_entity_poly.pdbx_seq_one_letter_code
_entity_poly.pdbx_strand_id
1 'polypeptide(L)'
;MQIRTAVPADLQGIVNIEVECFPAAEAATEASLSGRLAFYPNHFWVQLDGDRMIGFVNGMVTDEPDLRDEMYEDASLHNETGAWQMIFGVDTIPEYRCRGCAAALLNHVICEAKAQGRKGLVL
;
A
#
# COMPACT_ATOMS: atom_id res chain seq x y z
N MET A 1 -14.14 -10.70 -4.93
CA MET A 1 -13.31 -9.86 -4.05
C MET A 1 -12.94 -8.59 -4.80
N GLN A 2 -12.99 -7.44 -4.14
CA GLN A 2 -12.78 -6.15 -4.79
C GLN A 2 -11.44 -5.54 -4.36
N ILE A 3 -10.73 -4.91 -5.31
CA ILE A 3 -9.54 -4.10 -5.03
C ILE A 3 -9.85 -2.70 -5.57
N ARG A 4 -9.64 -1.70 -4.74
CA ARG A 4 -9.83 -0.28 -5.12
C ARG A 4 -8.80 0.60 -4.43
N THR A 5 -8.64 1.83 -4.91
CA THR A 5 -7.84 2.81 -4.21
C THR A 5 -8.51 3.21 -2.89
N ALA A 6 -7.68 3.54 -1.90
CA ALA A 6 -8.14 3.90 -0.57
C ALA A 6 -8.74 5.31 -0.54
N VAL A 7 -9.67 5.52 0.38
CA VAL A 7 -10.26 6.82 0.68
C VAL A 7 -10.03 7.14 2.16
N PRO A 8 -10.15 8.41 2.60
CA PRO A 8 -9.87 8.76 4.00
C PRO A 8 -10.66 7.95 5.03
N ALA A 9 -11.89 7.56 4.70
CA ALA A 9 -12.72 6.73 5.59
C ALA A 9 -12.15 5.33 5.85
N ASP A 10 -11.19 4.88 5.04
CA ASP A 10 -10.56 3.55 5.19
C ASP A 10 -9.48 3.51 6.29
N LEU A 11 -9.05 4.67 6.81
CA LEU A 11 -7.89 4.76 7.69
C LEU A 11 -7.98 3.81 8.89
N GLN A 12 -9.11 3.76 9.56
CA GLN A 12 -9.26 2.91 10.76
C GLN A 12 -9.12 1.42 10.41
N GLY A 13 -9.71 0.99 9.30
CA GLY A 13 -9.58 -0.38 8.81
C GLY A 13 -8.14 -0.73 8.45
N ILE A 14 -7.43 0.19 7.82
CA ILE A 14 -6.02 0.04 7.46
C ILE A 14 -5.16 -0.09 8.71
N VAL A 15 -5.36 0.77 9.70
CA VAL A 15 -4.63 0.73 10.98
C VAL A 15 -4.87 -0.60 11.69
N ASN A 16 -6.10 -1.05 11.75
CA ASN A 16 -6.46 -2.32 12.39
C ASN A 16 -5.75 -3.51 11.73
N ILE A 17 -5.68 -3.53 10.40
CA ILE A 17 -5.00 -4.59 9.66
C ILE A 17 -3.49 -4.54 9.91
N GLU A 18 -2.89 -3.36 9.90
CA GLU A 18 -1.45 -3.21 10.15
C GLU A 18 -1.07 -3.74 11.52
N VAL A 19 -1.84 -3.38 12.55
CA VAL A 19 -1.64 -3.87 13.93
C VAL A 19 -1.77 -5.40 14.02
N GLU A 20 -2.70 -5.98 13.27
CA GLU A 20 -2.90 -7.43 13.24
C GLU A 20 -1.78 -8.16 12.52
N CYS A 21 -1.21 -7.54 11.47
CA CYS A 21 -0.19 -8.18 10.62
C CYS A 21 1.23 -8.07 11.16
N PHE A 22 1.54 -7.03 11.96
CA PHE A 22 2.92 -6.75 12.39
C PHE A 22 3.01 -6.49 13.89
N PRO A 23 4.16 -6.89 14.53
CA PRO A 23 4.45 -6.51 15.91
C PRO A 23 4.48 -4.99 16.06
N ALA A 24 4.15 -4.49 17.26
CA ALA A 24 4.09 -3.05 17.52
C ALA A 24 5.37 -2.30 17.16
N ALA A 25 6.54 -2.94 17.29
CA ALA A 25 7.82 -2.33 16.96
C ALA A 25 8.02 -2.14 15.44
N GLU A 26 7.30 -2.88 14.60
CA GLU A 26 7.46 -2.88 13.16
C GLU A 26 6.26 -2.26 12.41
N ALA A 27 5.09 -2.24 13.05
CA ALA A 27 3.89 -1.71 12.44
C ALA A 27 4.02 -0.21 12.16
N ALA A 28 3.57 0.23 10.99
CA ALA A 28 3.45 1.65 10.70
C ALA A 28 2.43 2.27 11.64
N THR A 29 2.70 3.50 12.09
CA THR A 29 1.81 4.22 12.98
C THR A 29 0.58 4.76 12.23
N GLU A 30 -0.48 5.07 12.97
CA GLU A 30 -1.65 5.74 12.40
C GLU A 30 -1.26 7.05 11.72
N ALA A 31 -0.36 7.83 12.34
CA ALA A 31 0.12 9.09 11.76
C ALA A 31 0.82 8.87 10.42
N SER A 32 1.70 7.85 10.33
CA SER A 32 2.36 7.48 9.08
C SER A 32 1.39 7.07 8.00
N LEU A 33 0.45 6.20 8.33
CA LEU A 33 -0.55 5.71 7.39
C LEU A 33 -1.48 6.82 6.92
N SER A 34 -1.87 7.71 7.82
CA SER A 34 -2.66 8.91 7.50
C SER A 34 -1.92 9.83 6.54
N GLY A 35 -0.62 10.04 6.77
CA GLY A 35 0.23 10.85 5.88
C GLY A 35 0.32 10.25 4.49
N ARG A 36 0.53 8.94 4.37
CA ARG A 36 0.59 8.25 3.08
C ARG A 36 -0.73 8.39 2.33
N LEU A 37 -1.84 8.21 3.03
CA LEU A 37 -3.17 8.31 2.44
C LEU A 37 -3.47 9.74 1.96
N ALA A 38 -2.96 10.75 2.66
CA ALA A 38 -3.13 12.14 2.26
C ALA A 38 -2.27 12.53 1.06
N PHE A 39 -1.01 12.07 1.01
CA PHE A 39 -0.07 12.45 -0.05
C PHE A 39 -0.23 11.64 -1.33
N TYR A 40 -0.52 10.34 -1.24
CA TYR A 40 -0.63 9.51 -2.44
C TYR A 40 -1.78 8.48 -2.36
N PRO A 41 -3.03 8.95 -2.23
CA PRO A 41 -4.18 8.04 -2.13
C PRO A 41 -4.34 7.15 -3.36
N ASN A 42 -3.87 7.58 -4.53
CA ASN A 42 -3.94 6.80 -5.77
C ASN A 42 -2.89 5.69 -5.85
N HIS A 43 -1.99 5.62 -4.88
CA HIS A 43 -0.97 4.58 -4.75
C HIS A 43 -1.13 3.83 -3.43
N PHE A 44 -2.36 3.78 -2.96
CA PHE A 44 -2.77 3.07 -1.76
C PHE A 44 -4.03 2.28 -2.11
N TRP A 45 -3.95 0.96 -2.07
CA TRP A 45 -5.02 0.07 -2.50
C TRP A 45 -5.49 -0.80 -1.36
N VAL A 46 -6.82 -0.97 -1.26
CA VAL A 46 -7.44 -1.83 -0.26
C VAL A 46 -8.16 -2.99 -0.95
N GLN A 47 -8.18 -4.12 -0.28
CA GLN A 47 -8.83 -5.34 -0.76
C GLN A 47 -9.98 -5.68 0.17
N LEU A 48 -11.14 -5.92 -0.41
CA LEU A 48 -12.38 -6.16 0.33
C LEU A 48 -13.01 -7.48 -0.09
N ASP A 49 -13.53 -8.20 0.90
CA ASP A 49 -14.43 -9.33 0.71
C ASP A 49 -15.81 -8.86 1.17
N GLY A 50 -16.68 -8.52 0.20
CA GLY A 50 -17.91 -7.81 0.50
C GLY A 50 -17.60 -6.47 1.18
N ASP A 51 -18.14 -6.25 2.39
CA ASP A 51 -17.90 -5.03 3.15
C ASP A 51 -16.68 -5.11 4.07
N ARG A 52 -16.04 -6.28 4.15
CA ARG A 52 -14.90 -6.49 5.04
C ARG A 52 -13.59 -6.19 4.34
N MET A 53 -12.82 -5.26 4.89
CA MET A 53 -11.44 -5.03 4.44
C MET A 53 -10.54 -6.16 4.95
N ILE A 54 -9.82 -6.84 4.04
CA ILE A 54 -9.02 -8.01 4.38
C ILE A 54 -7.54 -7.82 4.10
N GLY A 55 -7.16 -6.75 3.41
CA GLY A 55 -5.77 -6.47 3.11
C GLY A 55 -5.59 -5.13 2.45
N PHE A 56 -4.33 -4.72 2.33
CA PHE A 56 -3.97 -3.51 1.58
C PHE A 56 -2.52 -3.54 1.14
N VAL A 57 -2.19 -2.69 0.19
CA VAL A 57 -0.83 -2.45 -0.29
C VAL A 57 -0.67 -0.96 -0.56
N ASN A 58 0.50 -0.43 -0.27
CA ASN A 58 0.79 0.98 -0.54
C ASN A 58 2.27 1.22 -0.80
N GLY A 59 2.55 2.35 -1.43
CA GLY A 59 3.91 2.82 -1.62
C GLY A 59 3.93 4.08 -2.47
N MET A 60 4.90 4.95 -2.22
CA MET A 60 5.07 6.17 -3.01
C MET A 60 5.61 5.87 -4.40
N VAL A 61 5.50 6.86 -5.28
CA VAL A 61 6.18 6.90 -6.57
C VAL A 61 7.38 7.82 -6.45
N THR A 62 8.49 7.46 -7.08
CA THR A 62 9.74 8.23 -7.03
C THR A 62 10.60 7.93 -8.25
N ASP A 63 11.55 8.82 -8.53
CA ASP A 63 12.57 8.59 -9.57
C ASP A 63 13.73 7.73 -9.09
N GLU A 64 13.82 7.48 -7.80
CA GLU A 64 14.89 6.67 -7.22
C GLU A 64 14.58 5.18 -7.40
N PRO A 65 15.53 4.38 -7.93
CA PRO A 65 15.29 2.96 -8.17
C PRO A 65 15.46 2.09 -6.92
N ASP A 66 15.84 2.68 -5.80
CA ASP A 66 16.10 1.97 -4.55
C ASP A 66 15.12 2.38 -3.46
N LEU A 67 14.65 1.38 -2.70
CA LEU A 67 13.81 1.61 -1.54
C LEU A 67 14.66 2.07 -0.36
N ARG A 68 14.31 3.20 0.26
CA ARG A 68 15.06 3.77 1.38
C ARG A 68 14.18 3.95 2.60
N ASP A 69 14.78 3.84 3.79
CA ASP A 69 14.05 3.92 5.06
C ASP A 69 13.27 5.22 5.23
N GLU A 70 13.82 6.35 4.80
CA GLU A 70 13.16 7.65 4.92
C GLU A 70 11.85 7.73 4.14
N MET A 71 11.68 6.91 3.10
CA MET A 71 10.44 6.86 2.32
C MET A 71 9.26 6.35 3.15
N TYR A 72 9.51 5.48 4.12
CA TYR A 72 8.48 4.96 5.01
C TYR A 72 7.95 6.03 5.96
N GLU A 73 8.80 6.97 6.34
CA GLU A 73 8.51 7.96 7.39
C GLU A 73 8.06 9.31 6.83
N ASP A 74 8.45 9.63 5.60
CA ASP A 74 8.19 10.94 4.99
C ASP A 74 7.42 10.80 3.68
N ALA A 75 6.10 10.84 3.76
CA ALA A 75 5.22 10.72 2.59
C ALA A 75 5.38 11.90 1.61
N SER A 76 5.94 13.02 2.04
CA SER A 76 6.18 14.18 1.17
C SER A 76 7.25 13.95 0.11
N LEU A 77 8.04 12.86 0.24
CA LEU A 77 9.01 12.45 -0.77
C LEU A 77 8.36 11.88 -2.04
N HIS A 78 7.06 11.62 -1.99
CA HIS A 78 6.31 11.13 -3.15
C HIS A 78 6.42 12.10 -4.33
N ASN A 79 6.71 11.55 -5.50
CA ASN A 79 6.76 12.28 -6.77
C ASN A 79 5.85 11.59 -7.78
N GLU A 80 4.68 12.19 -8.04
CA GLU A 80 3.65 11.60 -8.91
C GLU A 80 4.16 11.30 -10.33
N THR A 81 5.17 12.02 -10.80
CA THR A 81 5.75 11.81 -12.14
C THR A 81 6.96 10.87 -12.12
N GLY A 82 7.24 10.25 -10.99
CA GLY A 82 8.38 9.35 -10.83
C GLY A 82 8.30 8.08 -11.67
N ALA A 83 9.45 7.47 -11.90
CA ALA A 83 9.58 6.29 -12.75
C ALA A 83 9.25 4.98 -12.04
N TRP A 84 9.31 4.93 -10.70
CA TRP A 84 9.23 3.70 -9.93
C TRP A 84 8.11 3.73 -8.91
N GLN A 85 7.32 2.65 -8.87
CA GLN A 85 6.32 2.43 -7.83
C GLN A 85 6.96 1.65 -6.69
N MET A 86 7.12 2.29 -5.53
CA MET A 86 7.58 1.60 -4.32
C MET A 86 6.46 0.77 -3.72
N ILE A 87 6.81 -0.34 -3.08
CA ILE A 87 5.88 -1.17 -2.31
C ILE A 87 6.44 -1.25 -0.88
N PHE A 88 5.74 -0.62 0.06
CA PHE A 88 6.17 -0.57 1.46
C PHE A 88 5.73 -1.78 2.26
N GLY A 89 4.67 -2.43 1.83
CA GLY A 89 4.18 -3.62 2.50
C GLY A 89 2.92 -4.13 1.82
N VAL A 90 2.70 -5.42 1.94
CA VAL A 90 1.48 -6.08 1.49
C VAL A 90 0.89 -6.78 2.70
N ASP A 91 -0.24 -6.27 3.17
CA ASP A 91 -0.91 -6.78 4.36
C ASP A 91 -2.10 -7.64 3.96
N THR A 92 -2.21 -8.81 4.58
CA THR A 92 -3.38 -9.67 4.47
C THR A 92 -3.68 -10.23 5.86
N ILE A 93 -4.93 -10.10 6.33
CA ILE A 93 -5.30 -10.63 7.65
C ILE A 93 -5.09 -12.14 7.69
N PRO A 94 -4.78 -12.71 8.87
CA PRO A 94 -4.43 -14.13 8.97
C PRO A 94 -5.45 -15.08 8.36
N GLU A 95 -6.75 -14.80 8.51
CA GLU A 95 -7.83 -15.65 7.97
C GLU A 95 -7.80 -15.80 6.45
N TYR A 96 -7.22 -14.83 5.74
CA TYR A 96 -7.20 -14.79 4.26
C TYR A 96 -5.83 -15.13 3.69
N ARG A 97 -4.86 -15.50 4.52
CA ARG A 97 -3.54 -15.90 4.05
C ARG A 97 -3.61 -17.23 3.32
N CYS A 98 -2.65 -17.44 2.40
CA CYS A 98 -2.56 -18.65 1.56
C CYS A 98 -3.77 -18.86 0.64
N ARG A 99 -4.46 -17.79 0.29
CA ARG A 99 -5.61 -17.83 -0.66
C ARG A 99 -5.36 -17.02 -1.93
N GLY A 100 -4.13 -16.55 -2.14
CA GLY A 100 -3.78 -15.76 -3.32
C GLY A 100 -4.14 -14.29 -3.23
N CYS A 101 -4.57 -13.77 -2.06
CA CYS A 101 -4.99 -12.38 -1.91
C CYS A 101 -3.83 -11.39 -2.12
N ALA A 102 -2.67 -11.67 -1.54
CA ALA A 102 -1.49 -10.82 -1.71
C ALA A 102 -1.03 -10.78 -3.16
N ALA A 103 -1.04 -11.92 -3.85
CA ALA A 103 -0.70 -12.00 -5.27
C ALA A 103 -1.69 -11.18 -6.11
N ALA A 104 -2.97 -11.24 -5.80
CA ALA A 104 -3.99 -10.45 -6.49
C ALA A 104 -3.76 -8.95 -6.31
N LEU A 105 -3.43 -8.50 -5.10
CA LEU A 105 -3.07 -7.09 -4.83
C LEU A 105 -1.86 -6.66 -5.65
N LEU A 106 -0.77 -7.42 -5.61
CA LEU A 106 0.44 -7.09 -6.36
C LEU A 106 0.21 -7.06 -7.86
N ASN A 107 -0.54 -8.02 -8.39
CA ASN A 107 -0.87 -8.05 -9.82
C ASN A 107 -1.69 -6.82 -10.23
N HIS A 108 -2.62 -6.38 -9.37
CA HIS A 108 -3.40 -5.17 -9.61
C HIS A 108 -2.49 -3.95 -9.71
N VAL A 109 -1.54 -3.80 -8.78
CA VAL A 109 -0.58 -2.69 -8.76
C VAL A 109 0.34 -2.74 -9.98
N ILE A 110 0.81 -3.92 -10.37
CA ILE A 110 1.63 -4.09 -11.57
C ILE A 110 0.88 -3.59 -12.81
N CYS A 111 -0.38 -3.96 -12.96
CA CYS A 111 -1.20 -3.52 -14.10
C CYS A 111 -1.38 -2.00 -14.11
N GLU A 112 -1.65 -1.39 -12.94
CA GLU A 112 -1.79 0.06 -12.85
C GLU A 112 -0.47 0.79 -13.12
N ALA A 113 0.63 0.29 -12.58
CA ALA A 113 1.96 0.88 -12.82
C ALA A 113 2.33 0.86 -14.32
N LYS A 114 2.02 -0.24 -15.00
CA LYS A 114 2.22 -0.34 -16.45
C LYS A 114 1.35 0.66 -17.20
N ALA A 115 0.08 0.78 -16.83
CA ALA A 115 -0.84 1.73 -17.46
C ALA A 115 -0.38 3.17 -17.26
N GLN A 116 0.27 3.47 -16.15
CA GLN A 116 0.83 4.80 -15.84
C GLN A 116 2.19 5.05 -16.51
N GLY A 117 2.78 4.05 -17.14
CA GLY A 117 4.09 4.19 -17.80
C GLY A 117 5.28 4.13 -16.85
N ARG A 118 5.12 3.58 -15.64
CA ARG A 118 6.23 3.41 -14.69
C ARG A 118 7.21 2.36 -15.20
N LYS A 119 8.47 2.46 -14.79
CA LYS A 119 9.50 1.47 -15.16
C LYS A 119 9.32 0.14 -14.45
N GLY A 120 8.78 0.14 -13.25
CA GLY A 120 8.53 -1.09 -12.50
C GLY A 120 8.17 -0.83 -11.05
N LEU A 121 8.12 -1.93 -10.28
CA LEU A 121 7.90 -1.93 -8.84
C LEU A 121 9.22 -2.20 -8.13
N VAL A 122 9.36 -1.61 -6.94
CA VAL A 122 10.50 -1.86 -6.05
C VAL A 122 9.96 -2.31 -4.69
N LEU A 123 10.39 -3.50 -4.24
CA LEU A 123 10.00 -4.09 -2.96
C LEU A 123 11.21 -4.15 -2.02
#